data_b7976e37c48c5f62d4be073d59858b05
#
_entry.id   b7976e37c48c5f62d4be073d59858b05
#
_cell.length_a   1.000
_cell.length_b   1.000
_cell.length_c   1.000
_cell.angle_alpha   90.00
_cell.angle_beta   90.00
_cell.angle_gamma   90.00
#
_symmetry.space_group_name_H-M   'P 1'
#
loop_
_entity.id
_entity.type
_entity.pdbx_description
1 polymer ?
#
loop_
_entity_poly.entity_id
_entity_poly.type
_entity_poly.pdbx_seq_one_letter_code
_entity_poly.pdbx_strand_id
1 'polypeptide(L)'
;MGSNSSFSARRTALAMAVALCCAWQSPVYAHGSEAHMVPMDKTLQAFGADVQWDDYAQMFTIVKDGAFVKVKPGANTAIVNGKPLTLQVPVVMKNNKAYIPETFINDVFQSGLDQTFQVEKRPHPLNALTADEINQAVAIVKASADFKPNTRFTQIALAEPEKAKVWDFVLNGTAVDAPRQANIIMLDGKHIIESRVDLKDKKILRWEPIKDAHGMVLLDDFNTVQQIINESPEFAAVLKKRGITDPKKVITTPLTVGFFDGKDGLKQEDRLLKVISYLDVGDGNYWAHPIENLVAVVDLEQKKIQKIEEGPVVPVPLTPRPYDGRDRVETVKKPLEIIEPEGKNYTITGDMVHWQNWDFHLSLDSRVGPMISTVTYNDNGKKRQMMYQGSLGGMIVPYGDPDIGWYFKAYLDSGDYGMGTLTSPLVRGKDVPSNAVMLNETIPDYTGAPMEIPRAIAIFERYAGPEYKHQELGKPNVSTERRELVVRWVSTVGNYDYIFDWVFHENGTIGIDAGATGIEAVKGVDRKSVV
;
A
#
# COMPACT_ATOMS: atom_id res chain seq x y z
N MET A 1 10.69 47.34 -7.46
CA MET A 1 9.38 47.67 -8.04
C MET A 1 8.76 46.40 -8.57
N GLY A 2 7.61 46.04 -8.08
CA GLY A 2 6.60 45.14 -8.58
C GLY A 2 6.86 43.63 -8.37
N SER A 3 5.99 42.85 -7.91
CA SER A 3 4.83 42.90 -6.99
C SER A 3 4.40 41.46 -6.74
N ASN A 4 4.23 41.12 -5.49
CA ASN A 4 3.53 39.91 -5.02
C ASN A 4 2.07 39.92 -5.45
N SER A 5 1.58 38.86 -6.08
CA SER A 5 0.15 38.51 -6.02
C SER A 5 -0.09 37.08 -6.58
N SER A 6 -0.05 36.05 -5.78
CA SER A 6 -0.64 34.73 -6.15
C SER A 6 -1.03 33.85 -4.95
N PHE A 7 -1.16 34.40 -3.74
CA PHE A 7 -1.51 33.61 -2.54
C PHE A 7 -2.96 33.81 -2.01
N SER A 8 -3.77 34.63 -2.71
CA SER A 8 -5.12 34.96 -2.23
C SER A 8 -6.27 34.15 -2.88
N ALA A 9 -6.04 33.48 -4.01
CA ALA A 9 -7.13 32.84 -4.74
C ALA A 9 -7.50 31.41 -4.27
N ARG A 10 -6.66 30.76 -3.46
CA ARG A 10 -6.93 29.38 -2.99
C ARG A 10 -7.73 29.26 -1.70
N ARG A 11 -7.84 30.33 -0.93
CA ARG A 11 -8.64 30.31 0.34
C ARG A 11 -10.11 30.68 0.14
N THR A 12 -10.47 31.33 -0.95
CA THR A 12 -11.86 31.74 -1.23
C THR A 12 -12.70 30.64 -1.88
N ALA A 13 -12.08 29.67 -2.56
CA ALA A 13 -12.80 28.54 -3.18
C ALA A 13 -13.25 27.48 -2.14
N LEU A 14 -12.52 27.34 -1.02
CA LEU A 14 -12.85 26.37 0.03
C LEU A 14 -14.00 26.86 0.93
N ALA A 15 -14.16 28.17 1.07
CA ALA A 15 -15.22 28.75 1.89
C ALA A 15 -16.59 28.75 1.18
N MET A 16 -16.63 28.71 -0.17
CA MET A 16 -17.89 28.62 -0.92
C MET A 16 -18.48 27.20 -0.97
N ALA A 17 -17.65 26.16 -0.91
CA ALA A 17 -18.15 24.79 -0.92
C ALA A 17 -18.82 24.35 0.40
N VAL A 18 -18.41 24.95 1.54
CA VAL A 18 -18.99 24.64 2.85
C VAL A 18 -20.25 25.46 3.13
N ALA A 19 -20.41 26.62 2.51
CA ALA A 19 -21.60 27.47 2.70
C ALA A 19 -22.83 26.99 1.93
N LEU A 20 -22.69 26.14 0.90
CA LEU A 20 -23.82 25.58 0.13
C LEU A 20 -24.49 24.37 0.80
N CYS A 21 -23.91 23.76 1.81
CA CYS A 21 -24.47 22.60 2.49
C CYS A 21 -25.39 22.91 3.68
N CYS A 22 -25.52 24.17 4.12
CA CYS A 22 -26.24 24.51 5.35
C CYS A 22 -27.55 25.34 5.16
N ALA A 23 -28.02 25.58 3.96
CA ALA A 23 -29.19 26.44 3.75
C ALA A 23 -30.15 25.90 2.67
N TRP A 24 -30.77 24.75 2.91
CA TRP A 24 -31.96 24.40 2.09
C TRP A 24 -33.00 23.65 2.92
N GLN A 25 -33.93 24.43 3.47
CA GLN A 25 -35.28 23.96 3.77
C GLN A 25 -36.09 24.04 2.47
N SER A 26 -36.80 22.96 2.19
CA SER A 26 -37.52 22.70 0.95
C SER A 26 -38.58 23.75 0.60
N PRO A 27 -38.76 24.02 -0.68
CA PRO A 27 -40.11 24.13 -1.22
C PRO A 27 -40.38 23.09 -2.32
N VAL A 28 -41.58 22.57 -2.31
CA VAL A 28 -42.21 21.79 -3.38
C VAL A 28 -42.22 22.61 -4.67
N TYR A 29 -41.62 22.08 -5.74
CA TYR A 29 -41.74 22.66 -7.08
C TYR A 29 -42.26 21.63 -8.08
N ALA A 30 -43.32 22.06 -8.72
CA ALA A 30 -43.87 21.42 -9.92
C ALA A 30 -43.07 21.82 -11.16
N HIS A 31 -42.83 20.82 -12.01
CA HIS A 31 -42.52 20.86 -13.46
C HIS A 31 -41.58 21.92 -14.07
N GLY A 32 -40.47 21.46 -14.63
CA GLY A 32 -39.83 22.05 -15.81
C GLY A 32 -38.60 22.87 -15.58
N SER A 33 -37.58 22.34 -14.87
CA SER A 33 -36.20 22.88 -14.96
C SER A 33 -35.24 21.79 -15.46
N GLU A 34 -34.44 22.13 -16.48
CA GLU A 34 -33.30 21.28 -16.87
C GLU A 34 -32.43 21.03 -15.63
N ALA A 35 -32.23 19.78 -15.28
CA ALA A 35 -31.39 19.42 -14.13
C ALA A 35 -29.96 19.96 -14.36
N HIS A 36 -29.45 20.71 -13.39
CA HIS A 36 -28.10 21.22 -13.43
C HIS A 36 -27.10 20.05 -13.33
N MET A 37 -26.29 19.87 -14.37
CA MET A 37 -25.34 18.77 -14.50
C MET A 37 -23.93 19.22 -14.15
N VAL A 38 -23.27 18.47 -13.25
CA VAL A 38 -21.89 18.75 -12.79
C VAL A 38 -20.91 17.64 -13.21
N PRO A 39 -19.62 17.94 -13.41
CA PRO A 39 -18.63 16.93 -13.74
C PRO A 39 -18.53 15.87 -12.63
N MET A 40 -18.76 14.60 -12.98
CA MET A 40 -18.86 13.50 -12.02
C MET A 40 -17.56 13.26 -11.24
N ASP A 41 -16.43 13.18 -11.94
CA ASP A 41 -15.10 12.93 -11.38
C ASP A 41 -14.74 13.93 -10.28
N LYS A 42 -14.83 15.22 -10.59
CA LYS A 42 -14.51 16.29 -9.64
C LYS A 42 -15.46 16.37 -8.46
N THR A 43 -16.76 16.16 -8.72
CA THR A 43 -17.80 16.27 -7.70
C THR A 43 -17.73 15.11 -6.72
N LEU A 44 -17.55 13.87 -7.22
CA LEU A 44 -17.44 12.69 -6.38
C LEU A 44 -16.09 12.62 -5.65
N GLN A 45 -15.01 13.07 -6.27
CA GLN A 45 -13.72 13.20 -5.60
C GLN A 45 -13.76 14.22 -4.45
N ALA A 46 -14.41 15.37 -4.66
CA ALA A 46 -14.63 16.36 -3.59
C ALA A 46 -15.52 15.82 -2.47
N PHE A 47 -16.42 14.90 -2.79
CA PHE A 47 -17.25 14.15 -1.83
C PHE A 47 -16.46 13.04 -1.11
N GLY A 48 -15.23 12.72 -1.56
CA GLY A 48 -14.40 11.64 -1.03
C GLY A 48 -14.80 10.26 -1.50
N ALA A 49 -15.47 10.14 -2.65
CA ALA A 49 -15.82 8.87 -3.26
C ALA A 49 -14.74 8.43 -4.27
N ASP A 50 -14.43 7.13 -4.29
CA ASP A 50 -13.61 6.50 -5.33
C ASP A 50 -14.50 6.19 -6.55
N VAL A 51 -14.04 6.58 -7.75
CA VAL A 51 -14.77 6.41 -9.00
C VAL A 51 -13.91 5.66 -9.99
N GLN A 52 -14.41 4.53 -10.47
CA GLN A 52 -13.75 3.70 -11.47
C GLN A 52 -14.65 3.50 -12.69
N TRP A 53 -14.07 3.57 -13.89
CA TRP A 53 -14.73 3.24 -15.13
C TRP A 53 -14.39 1.82 -15.57
N ASP A 54 -15.38 1.05 -15.93
CA ASP A 54 -15.24 -0.28 -16.52
C ASP A 54 -15.50 -0.19 -18.02
N ASP A 55 -14.44 -0.30 -18.81
CA ASP A 55 -14.53 -0.22 -20.27
C ASP A 55 -15.33 -1.35 -20.90
N TYR A 56 -15.38 -2.52 -20.28
CA TYR A 56 -16.11 -3.66 -20.80
C TYR A 56 -17.59 -3.57 -20.48
N ALA A 57 -17.92 -3.31 -19.21
CA ALA A 57 -19.31 -3.19 -18.77
C ALA A 57 -19.94 -1.84 -19.17
N GLN A 58 -19.10 -0.86 -19.61
CA GLN A 58 -19.51 0.50 -19.96
C GLN A 58 -20.29 1.15 -18.80
N MET A 59 -19.75 1.05 -17.58
CA MET A 59 -20.39 1.60 -16.39
C MET A 59 -19.37 2.12 -15.38
N PHE A 60 -19.83 3.06 -14.55
CA PHE A 60 -19.06 3.55 -13.41
C PHE A 60 -19.35 2.71 -12.17
N THR A 61 -18.29 2.43 -11.42
CA THR A 61 -18.35 1.95 -10.04
C THR A 61 -17.91 3.09 -9.13
N ILE A 62 -18.74 3.43 -8.16
CA ILE A 62 -18.50 4.52 -7.21
C ILE A 62 -18.57 3.92 -5.80
N VAL A 63 -17.55 4.16 -4.99
CA VAL A 63 -17.46 3.62 -3.62
C VAL A 63 -17.21 4.74 -2.64
N LYS A 64 -17.98 4.80 -1.58
CA LYS A 64 -17.78 5.71 -0.45
C LYS A 64 -18.38 5.14 0.83
N ASP A 65 -17.59 5.15 1.92
CA ASP A 65 -18.03 4.77 3.27
C ASP A 65 -18.81 3.44 3.32
N GLY A 66 -18.34 2.45 2.53
CA GLY A 66 -19.00 1.14 2.41
C GLY A 66 -20.19 1.08 1.46
N ALA A 67 -20.67 2.22 0.95
CA ALA A 67 -21.65 2.23 -0.13
C ALA A 67 -20.99 1.90 -1.47
N PHE A 68 -21.62 0.99 -2.21
CA PHE A 68 -21.17 0.54 -3.52
C PHE A 68 -22.24 0.86 -4.55
N VAL A 69 -21.91 1.70 -5.52
CA VAL A 69 -22.85 2.17 -6.54
C VAL A 69 -22.35 1.82 -7.92
N LYS A 70 -23.18 1.17 -8.71
CA LYS A 70 -22.96 0.98 -10.15
C LYS A 70 -23.96 1.79 -10.94
N VAL A 71 -23.46 2.55 -11.91
CA VAL A 71 -24.30 3.35 -12.78
C VAL A 71 -23.78 3.34 -14.22
N LYS A 72 -24.70 3.05 -15.15
CA LYS A 72 -24.42 3.09 -16.57
C LYS A 72 -24.85 4.44 -17.15
N PRO A 73 -24.00 5.13 -17.92
CA PRO A 73 -24.43 6.36 -18.61
C PRO A 73 -25.68 6.12 -19.46
N GLY A 74 -26.62 7.04 -19.37
CA GLY A 74 -27.91 6.96 -20.07
C GLY A 74 -28.97 6.09 -19.40
N ALA A 75 -28.64 5.34 -18.35
CA ALA A 75 -29.61 4.55 -17.62
C ALA A 75 -30.29 5.36 -16.50
N ASN A 76 -31.59 5.22 -16.35
CA ASN A 76 -32.36 5.82 -15.26
C ASN A 76 -32.32 4.97 -13.96
N THR A 77 -31.35 4.06 -13.86
CA THR A 77 -31.21 3.16 -12.71
C THR A 77 -29.74 3.06 -12.32
N ALA A 78 -29.47 3.25 -11.06
CA ALA A 78 -28.21 2.88 -10.42
C ALA A 78 -28.45 1.62 -9.58
N ILE A 79 -27.41 0.83 -9.38
CA ILE A 79 -27.44 -0.28 -8.42
C ILE A 79 -26.67 0.20 -7.18
N VAL A 80 -27.36 0.34 -6.07
CA VAL A 80 -26.80 0.77 -4.79
C VAL A 80 -26.79 -0.41 -3.83
N ASN A 81 -25.62 -0.88 -3.43
CA ASN A 81 -25.47 -2.07 -2.56
C ASN A 81 -26.27 -3.28 -3.06
N GLY A 82 -26.23 -3.53 -4.38
CA GLY A 82 -26.98 -4.62 -5.02
C GLY A 82 -28.46 -4.37 -5.27
N LYS A 83 -29.06 -3.28 -4.77
CA LYS A 83 -30.46 -2.93 -4.96
C LYS A 83 -30.62 -1.87 -6.06
N PRO A 84 -31.63 -2.01 -6.97
CA PRO A 84 -31.89 -0.99 -7.97
C PRO A 84 -32.48 0.27 -7.33
N LEU A 85 -31.92 1.42 -7.68
CA LEU A 85 -32.38 2.75 -7.33
C LEU A 85 -32.75 3.51 -8.62
N THR A 86 -33.94 4.04 -8.70
CA THR A 86 -34.34 4.87 -9.84
C THR A 86 -33.77 6.26 -9.70
N LEU A 87 -32.97 6.69 -10.69
CA LEU A 87 -32.45 8.02 -10.80
C LEU A 87 -33.47 8.95 -11.48
N GLN A 88 -33.69 10.13 -10.93
CA GLN A 88 -34.55 11.14 -11.55
C GLN A 88 -33.98 11.63 -12.87
N VAL A 89 -32.64 11.74 -12.94
CA VAL A 89 -31.91 12.14 -14.14
C VAL A 89 -30.71 11.20 -14.32
N PRO A 90 -30.53 10.62 -15.52
CA PRO A 90 -29.41 9.70 -15.77
C PRO A 90 -28.05 10.39 -15.78
N VAL A 91 -27.00 9.63 -15.49
CA VAL A 91 -25.62 10.05 -15.78
C VAL A 91 -25.44 10.17 -17.28
N VAL A 92 -24.83 11.24 -17.75
CA VAL A 92 -24.59 11.48 -19.19
C VAL A 92 -23.12 11.62 -19.52
N MET A 93 -22.74 11.13 -20.71
CA MET A 93 -21.41 11.33 -21.27
C MET A 93 -21.41 12.50 -22.26
N LYS A 94 -20.50 13.47 -22.08
CA LYS A 94 -20.25 14.55 -23.03
C LYS A 94 -18.73 14.70 -23.21
N ASN A 95 -18.26 14.64 -24.44
CA ASN A 95 -16.82 14.82 -24.77
C ASN A 95 -15.91 13.91 -23.93
N ASN A 96 -16.26 12.65 -23.81
CA ASN A 96 -15.56 11.63 -23.00
C ASN A 96 -15.47 11.93 -21.50
N LYS A 97 -16.35 12.78 -20.98
CA LYS A 97 -16.49 13.09 -19.55
C LYS A 97 -17.90 12.78 -19.07
N ALA A 98 -17.97 12.20 -17.88
CA ALA A 98 -19.25 11.92 -17.23
C ALA A 98 -19.76 13.13 -16.45
N TYR A 99 -21.07 13.33 -16.50
CA TYR A 99 -21.79 14.37 -15.77
C TYR A 99 -22.93 13.72 -15.00
N ILE A 100 -23.13 14.17 -13.78
CA ILE A 100 -24.21 13.75 -12.88
C ILE A 100 -25.09 14.94 -12.53
N PRO A 101 -26.37 14.72 -12.22
CA PRO A 101 -27.20 15.77 -11.63
C PRO A 101 -26.64 16.20 -10.27
N GLU A 102 -26.77 17.45 -9.92
CA GLU A 102 -26.32 18.01 -8.63
C GLU A 102 -26.92 17.26 -7.43
N THR A 103 -28.12 16.70 -7.60
CA THR A 103 -28.82 15.88 -6.59
C THR A 103 -28.26 14.47 -6.45
N PHE A 104 -27.41 14.00 -7.38
CA PHE A 104 -26.94 12.60 -7.44
C PHE A 104 -26.38 12.09 -6.11
N ILE A 105 -25.59 12.90 -5.44
CA ILE A 105 -24.98 12.51 -4.13
C ILE A 105 -26.10 12.27 -3.10
N ASN A 106 -27.09 13.17 -3.04
CA ASN A 106 -28.20 13.04 -2.10
C ASN A 106 -29.10 11.84 -2.47
N ASP A 107 -29.41 11.69 -3.75
CA ASP A 107 -30.28 10.62 -4.23
C ASP A 107 -29.68 9.22 -4.01
N VAL A 108 -28.36 9.09 -4.15
CA VAL A 108 -27.65 7.80 -4.16
C VAL A 108 -27.04 7.48 -2.80
N PHE A 109 -26.45 8.45 -2.11
CA PHE A 109 -25.71 8.21 -0.86
C PHE A 109 -26.48 8.60 0.40
N GLN A 110 -27.45 9.51 0.35
CA GLN A 110 -28.24 9.90 1.52
C GLN A 110 -29.56 9.14 1.65
N SER A 111 -30.20 8.75 0.55
CA SER A 111 -31.41 7.96 0.57
C SER A 111 -31.18 6.44 0.69
N GLY A 112 -29.98 5.98 0.47
CA GLY A 112 -29.58 4.56 0.56
C GLY A 112 -28.86 4.17 1.85
N LEU A 113 -28.55 5.12 2.71
CA LEU A 113 -27.92 4.90 4.02
C LEU A 113 -29.00 4.95 5.12
N ASP A 114 -29.83 3.91 5.19
CA ASP A 114 -30.66 3.70 6.37
C ASP A 114 -29.74 3.37 7.55
N GLN A 115 -29.64 4.35 8.41
CA GLN A 115 -29.31 4.36 9.82
C GLN A 115 -28.92 3.01 10.42
N THR A 116 -27.65 2.77 10.59
CA THR A 116 -27.08 2.13 11.77
C THR A 116 -25.56 2.15 11.68
N PHE A 117 -24.91 3.20 12.11
CA PHE A 117 -23.53 3.13 12.63
C PHE A 117 -23.18 4.46 13.34
N GLN A 118 -23.91 4.70 14.43
CA GLN A 118 -23.42 5.61 15.49
C GLN A 118 -23.08 4.73 16.69
N VAL A 119 -21.98 3.99 16.60
CA VAL A 119 -21.32 3.48 17.81
C VAL A 119 -20.30 4.54 18.21
N GLU A 120 -20.40 5.08 19.45
CA GLU A 120 -19.36 5.93 20.02
C GLU A 120 -18.02 5.23 19.88
N LYS A 121 -17.17 5.76 18.98
CA LYS A 121 -15.84 5.23 18.71
C LYS A 121 -14.94 5.53 19.89
N ARG A 122 -14.79 4.62 20.82
CA ARG A 122 -13.58 4.61 21.65
C ARG A 122 -12.44 4.20 20.74
N PRO A 123 -11.44 5.07 20.52
CA PRO A 123 -10.32 4.70 19.64
C PRO A 123 -9.61 3.48 20.21
N HIS A 124 -9.34 2.48 19.37
CA HIS A 124 -8.61 1.29 19.79
C HIS A 124 -7.18 1.70 20.20
N PRO A 125 -6.62 1.15 21.31
CA PRO A 125 -5.30 1.56 21.81
C PRO A 125 -4.15 1.26 20.84
N LEU A 126 -4.35 0.37 19.86
CA LEU A 126 -3.37 0.04 18.83
C LEU A 126 -3.62 0.75 17.49
N ASN A 127 -4.54 1.72 17.41
CA ASN A 127 -4.69 2.51 16.19
C ASN A 127 -3.36 3.12 15.79
N ALA A 128 -3.01 3.04 14.50
CA ALA A 128 -1.82 3.68 13.95
C ALA A 128 -1.77 5.17 14.28
N LEU A 129 -0.60 5.77 14.19
CA LEU A 129 -0.47 7.22 14.33
C LEU A 129 -1.20 7.92 13.20
N THR A 130 -1.99 8.92 13.53
CA THR A 130 -2.63 9.79 12.55
C THR A 130 -1.61 10.70 11.86
N ALA A 131 -1.96 11.29 10.72
CA ALA A 131 -1.11 12.26 10.03
C ALA A 131 -0.67 13.41 10.95
N ASP A 132 -1.57 13.91 11.80
CA ASP A 132 -1.25 14.97 12.77
C ASP A 132 -0.28 14.49 13.86
N GLU A 133 -0.45 13.26 14.35
CA GLU A 133 0.45 12.65 15.34
C GLU A 133 1.84 12.38 14.74
N ILE A 134 1.93 11.95 13.47
CA ILE A 134 3.20 11.82 12.75
C ILE A 134 3.89 13.18 12.63
N ASN A 135 3.19 14.21 12.18
CA ASN A 135 3.73 15.58 12.08
C ASN A 135 4.19 16.11 13.45
N GLN A 136 3.43 15.84 14.49
CA GLN A 136 3.77 16.25 15.86
C GLN A 136 5.02 15.52 16.37
N ALA A 137 5.12 14.21 16.17
CA ALA A 137 6.27 13.40 16.54
C ALA A 137 7.55 13.90 15.87
N VAL A 138 7.48 14.17 14.57
CA VAL A 138 8.58 14.72 13.77
C VAL A 138 8.98 16.11 14.23
N ALA A 139 8.02 16.97 14.54
CA ALA A 139 8.30 18.32 15.07
C ALA A 139 9.03 18.28 16.41
N ILE A 140 8.67 17.34 17.30
CA ILE A 140 9.31 17.15 18.60
C ILE A 140 10.79 16.75 18.42
N VAL A 141 11.10 15.78 17.57
CA VAL A 141 12.49 15.35 17.37
C VAL A 141 13.31 16.38 16.60
N LYS A 142 12.73 17.08 15.62
CA LYS A 142 13.40 18.16 14.88
C LYS A 142 13.75 19.38 15.74
N ALA A 143 13.05 19.58 16.87
CA ALA A 143 13.36 20.63 17.83
C ALA A 143 14.53 20.27 18.77
N SER A 144 15.01 19.02 18.78
CA SER A 144 16.17 18.61 19.57
C SER A 144 17.46 19.23 19.05
N ALA A 145 18.36 19.61 19.98
CA ALA A 145 19.72 20.04 19.63
C ALA A 145 20.56 18.95 18.98
N ASP A 146 20.20 17.68 19.20
CA ASP A 146 20.89 16.52 18.63
C ASP A 146 20.40 16.18 17.20
N PHE A 147 19.30 16.79 16.73
CA PHE A 147 18.78 16.56 15.39
C PHE A 147 19.61 17.28 14.33
N LYS A 148 19.99 16.57 13.27
CA LYS A 148 20.76 17.16 12.16
C LYS A 148 19.88 17.35 10.92
N PRO A 149 20.13 18.40 10.10
CA PRO A 149 19.28 18.73 8.94
C PRO A 149 19.10 17.62 7.92
N ASN A 150 20.10 16.74 7.77
CA ASN A 150 20.09 15.64 6.79
C ASN A 150 19.59 14.31 7.37
N THR A 151 19.10 14.32 8.61
CA THR A 151 18.52 13.13 9.22
C THR A 151 17.24 12.71 8.49
N ARG A 152 17.13 11.42 8.19
CA ARG A 152 15.98 10.78 7.53
C ARG A 152 15.29 9.85 8.51
N PHE A 153 14.02 9.57 8.24
CA PHE A 153 13.19 8.70 9.05
C PHE A 153 13.04 7.34 8.36
N THR A 154 13.44 6.27 9.02
CA THR A 154 13.25 4.91 8.53
C THR A 154 11.96 4.30 9.05
N GLN A 155 11.50 4.72 10.24
CA GLN A 155 10.22 4.32 10.80
C GLN A 155 9.70 5.37 11.79
N ILE A 156 8.39 5.61 11.75
CA ILE A 156 7.65 6.34 12.79
C ILE A 156 6.39 5.51 13.04
N ALA A 157 6.28 4.90 14.20
CA ALA A 157 5.20 4.00 14.55
C ALA A 157 4.67 4.26 15.95
N LEU A 158 3.47 3.77 16.24
CA LEU A 158 2.93 3.81 17.60
C LEU A 158 3.87 3.07 18.56
N ALA A 159 4.20 3.71 19.68
CA ALA A 159 4.74 2.99 20.83
C ALA A 159 3.57 2.35 21.58
N GLU A 160 3.40 1.06 21.38
CA GLU A 160 2.24 0.33 21.87
C GLU A 160 2.15 0.35 23.39
N PRO A 161 0.93 0.44 23.96
CA PRO A 161 0.71 0.22 25.39
C PRO A 161 1.04 -1.21 25.81
N GLU A 162 1.13 -1.44 27.12
CA GLU A 162 1.32 -2.78 27.66
C GLU A 162 0.24 -3.75 27.18
N LYS A 163 0.64 -4.91 26.68
CA LYS A 163 -0.22 -5.95 26.12
C LYS A 163 -1.40 -6.34 27.05
N ALA A 164 -1.14 -6.40 28.36
CA ALA A 164 -2.19 -6.74 29.34
C ALA A 164 -3.29 -5.67 29.38
N LYS A 165 -2.93 -4.38 29.29
CA LYS A 165 -3.89 -3.26 29.25
C LYS A 165 -4.71 -3.26 27.95
N VAL A 166 -4.07 -3.58 26.84
CA VAL A 166 -4.76 -3.71 25.54
C VAL A 166 -5.77 -4.85 25.58
N TRP A 167 -5.41 -6.01 26.13
CA TRP A 167 -6.36 -7.11 26.29
C TRP A 167 -7.50 -6.78 27.26
N ASP A 168 -7.24 -6.05 28.34
CA ASP A 168 -8.30 -5.62 29.26
C ASP A 168 -9.28 -4.65 28.58
N PHE A 169 -8.78 -3.77 27.73
CA PHE A 169 -9.64 -2.93 26.86
C PHE A 169 -10.53 -3.78 25.95
N VAL A 170 -9.96 -4.76 25.26
CA VAL A 170 -10.69 -5.58 24.26
C VAL A 170 -11.72 -6.50 24.91
N LEU A 171 -11.39 -7.08 26.07
CA LEU A 171 -12.25 -8.08 26.72
C LEU A 171 -13.27 -7.47 27.67
N ASN A 172 -12.88 -6.42 28.40
CA ASN A 172 -13.66 -5.85 29.49
C ASN A 172 -14.12 -4.40 29.21
N GLY A 173 -13.65 -3.78 28.12
CA GLY A 173 -13.96 -2.38 27.80
C GLY A 173 -13.26 -1.39 28.73
N THR A 174 -12.24 -1.81 29.50
CA THR A 174 -11.47 -0.93 30.39
C THR A 174 -10.67 0.08 29.58
N ALA A 175 -10.81 1.37 29.84
CA ALA A 175 -10.03 2.39 29.16
C ALA A 175 -8.54 2.20 29.43
N VAL A 176 -7.71 2.27 28.40
CA VAL A 176 -6.25 2.20 28.54
C VAL A 176 -5.75 3.57 29.01
N ASP A 177 -5.35 3.63 30.27
CA ASP A 177 -4.62 4.79 30.81
C ASP A 177 -3.14 4.65 30.48
N ALA A 178 -2.78 5.05 29.27
CA ALA A 178 -1.40 5.10 28.79
C ALA A 178 -1.21 6.34 27.91
N PRO A 179 -0.07 7.03 28.02
CA PRO A 179 0.22 8.15 27.15
C PRO A 179 0.36 7.69 25.70
N ARG A 180 -0.14 8.49 24.77
CA ARG A 180 0.04 8.27 23.33
C ARG A 180 1.47 8.64 22.96
N GLN A 181 2.27 7.69 22.51
CA GLN A 181 3.69 7.83 22.24
C GLN A 181 4.05 7.29 20.85
N ALA A 182 5.12 7.81 20.27
CA ALA A 182 5.69 7.32 19.02
C ALA A 182 7.11 6.78 19.23
N ASN A 183 7.39 5.62 18.63
CA ASN A 183 8.75 5.12 18.39
C ASN A 183 9.22 5.65 17.05
N ILE A 184 10.42 6.17 17.01
CA ILE A 184 11.02 6.77 15.82
C ILE A 184 12.39 6.17 15.61
N ILE A 185 12.65 5.65 14.41
CA ILE A 185 13.98 5.22 13.98
C ILE A 185 14.44 6.20 12.92
N MET A 186 15.61 6.81 13.16
CA MET A 186 16.21 7.82 12.29
C MET A 186 17.58 7.37 11.78
N LEU A 187 17.94 7.88 10.62
CA LEU A 187 19.21 7.68 9.96
C LEU A 187 19.93 9.03 9.83
N ASP A 188 20.95 9.24 10.64
CA ASP A 188 21.85 10.39 10.58
C ASP A 188 23.19 9.96 9.94
N GLY A 189 23.31 10.17 8.64
CA GLY A 189 24.40 9.58 7.88
C GLY A 189 24.36 8.05 7.93
N LYS A 190 25.40 7.43 8.47
CA LYS A 190 25.45 5.97 8.71
C LYS A 190 24.94 5.55 10.10
N HIS A 191 24.62 6.50 10.96
CA HIS A 191 24.25 6.25 12.36
C HIS A 191 22.74 6.08 12.51
N ILE A 192 22.36 5.01 13.19
CA ILE A 192 20.96 4.75 13.53
C ILE A 192 20.69 5.34 14.90
N ILE A 193 19.58 6.06 15.02
CA ILE A 193 19.10 6.65 16.27
C ILE A 193 17.69 6.14 16.53
N GLU A 194 17.50 5.54 17.69
CA GLU A 194 16.19 5.23 18.23
C GLU A 194 15.71 6.35 19.15
N SER A 195 14.50 6.84 18.90
CA SER A 195 13.87 7.83 19.76
C SER A 195 12.46 7.39 20.15
N ARG A 196 12.03 7.77 21.35
CA ARG A 196 10.64 7.68 21.79
C ARG A 196 10.17 9.05 22.22
N VAL A 197 9.00 9.45 21.73
CA VAL A 197 8.40 10.74 22.06
C VAL A 197 7.03 10.56 22.69
N ASP A 198 6.72 11.39 23.67
CA ASP A 198 5.40 11.55 24.25
C ASP A 198 4.66 12.65 23.49
N LEU A 199 3.54 12.31 22.86
CA LEU A 199 2.79 13.23 22.02
C LEU A 199 1.98 14.22 22.88
N LYS A 200 1.50 13.81 24.07
CA LYS A 200 0.75 14.66 24.99
C LYS A 200 1.65 15.72 25.62
N ASP A 201 2.77 15.27 26.20
CA ASP A 201 3.70 16.15 26.91
C ASP A 201 4.68 16.84 25.96
N LYS A 202 4.69 16.47 24.67
CA LYS A 202 5.57 17.02 23.63
C LYS A 202 7.04 16.95 23.99
N LYS A 203 7.49 15.81 24.50
CA LYS A 203 8.87 15.62 24.96
C LYS A 203 9.49 14.33 24.42
N ILE A 204 10.80 14.34 24.26
CA ILE A 204 11.60 13.16 23.96
C ILE A 204 11.80 12.38 25.26
N LEU A 205 11.42 11.11 25.28
CA LEU A 205 11.60 10.20 26.41
C LEU A 205 12.89 9.39 26.29
N ARG A 206 13.31 9.12 25.06
CA ARG A 206 14.51 8.33 24.72
C ARG A 206 15.14 8.91 23.46
N TRP A 207 16.45 8.98 23.44
CA TRP A 207 17.27 9.30 22.27
C TRP A 207 18.54 8.47 22.37
N GLU A 208 18.67 7.43 21.58
CA GLU A 208 19.75 6.46 21.73
C GLU A 208 20.35 6.09 20.37
N PRO A 209 21.66 6.39 20.17
CA PRO A 209 22.40 5.87 19.03
C PRO A 209 22.54 4.34 19.16
N ILE A 210 22.16 3.62 18.11
CA ILE A 210 22.29 2.17 18.04
C ILE A 210 23.59 1.80 17.34
N LYS A 211 24.40 1.00 18.00
CA LYS A 211 25.66 0.49 17.46
C LYS A 211 25.43 -0.77 16.65
N ASP A 212 26.35 -1.02 15.72
CA ASP A 212 26.39 -2.26 14.92
C ASP A 212 25.06 -2.56 14.19
N ALA A 213 24.38 -1.47 13.74
CA ALA A 213 23.13 -1.54 13.00
C ALA A 213 23.22 -0.76 11.69
N HIS A 214 22.54 -1.24 10.66
CA HIS A 214 22.41 -0.58 9.37
C HIS A 214 20.97 -0.09 9.17
N GLY A 215 20.84 1.08 8.55
CA GLY A 215 19.53 1.61 8.15
C GLY A 215 19.01 0.93 6.89
N MET A 216 17.69 0.96 6.74
CA MET A 216 17.01 0.53 5.51
C MET A 216 17.52 1.31 4.30
N VAL A 217 17.39 0.73 3.12
CA VAL A 217 17.55 1.43 1.84
C VAL A 217 16.31 2.31 1.64
N LEU A 218 16.51 3.61 1.55
CA LEU A 218 15.42 4.57 1.38
C LEU A 218 15.23 4.92 -0.10
N LEU A 219 14.05 5.40 -0.46
CA LEU A 219 13.75 5.72 -1.87
C LEU A 219 14.65 6.80 -2.46
N ASP A 220 15.16 7.75 -1.65
CA ASP A 220 16.12 8.75 -2.11
C ASP A 220 17.52 8.19 -2.36
N ASP A 221 17.87 7.04 -1.77
CA ASP A 221 19.14 6.37 -2.02
C ASP A 221 19.25 5.87 -3.46
N PHE A 222 18.13 5.49 -4.09
CA PHE A 222 18.10 5.08 -5.50
C PHE A 222 18.57 6.22 -6.42
N ASN A 223 18.06 7.42 -6.20
CA ASN A 223 18.49 8.61 -6.97
C ASN A 223 19.95 8.95 -6.71
N THR A 224 20.39 8.88 -5.46
CA THR A 224 21.78 9.14 -5.06
C THR A 224 22.72 8.15 -5.73
N VAL A 225 22.41 6.87 -5.71
CA VAL A 225 23.21 5.82 -6.36
C VAL A 225 23.23 6.02 -7.88
N GLN A 226 22.09 6.29 -8.50
CA GLN A 226 22.02 6.55 -9.94
C GLN A 226 22.92 7.73 -10.35
N GLN A 227 22.94 8.81 -9.55
CA GLN A 227 23.80 9.96 -9.78
C GLN A 227 25.28 9.57 -9.67
N ILE A 228 25.70 8.90 -8.59
CA ILE A 228 27.09 8.46 -8.37
C ILE A 228 27.58 7.61 -9.54
N ILE A 229 26.77 6.67 -10.01
CA ILE A 229 27.10 5.78 -11.14
C ILE A 229 27.23 6.59 -12.43
N ASN A 230 26.30 7.50 -12.72
CA ASN A 230 26.32 8.31 -13.94
C ASN A 230 27.51 9.28 -14.00
N GLU A 231 28.00 9.76 -12.86
CA GLU A 231 29.11 10.69 -12.75
C GLU A 231 30.48 9.99 -12.68
N SER A 232 30.53 8.65 -12.57
CA SER A 232 31.78 7.90 -12.44
C SER A 232 32.46 7.63 -13.79
N PRO A 233 33.64 8.22 -14.06
CA PRO A 233 34.44 7.90 -15.25
C PRO A 233 34.92 6.45 -15.28
N GLU A 234 35.20 5.86 -14.12
CA GLU A 234 35.64 4.46 -13.99
C GLU A 234 34.53 3.52 -14.41
N PHE A 235 33.32 3.74 -13.91
CA PHE A 235 32.15 2.93 -14.28
C PHE A 235 31.80 3.09 -15.77
N ALA A 236 31.87 4.31 -16.30
CA ALA A 236 31.70 4.57 -17.74
C ALA A 236 32.72 3.83 -18.60
N ALA A 237 33.98 3.73 -18.15
CA ALA A 237 35.00 2.95 -18.87
C ALA A 237 34.68 1.45 -18.91
N VAL A 238 34.16 0.90 -17.83
CA VAL A 238 33.71 -0.51 -17.76
C VAL A 238 32.48 -0.76 -18.65
N LEU A 239 31.53 0.16 -18.68
CA LEU A 239 30.38 0.10 -19.58
C LEU A 239 30.81 0.11 -21.06
N LYS A 240 31.79 0.95 -21.41
CA LYS A 240 32.34 1.03 -22.76
C LYS A 240 32.98 -0.28 -23.21
N LYS A 241 33.69 -1.01 -22.32
CA LYS A 241 34.22 -2.37 -22.61
C LYS A 241 33.11 -3.36 -22.97
N ARG A 242 31.88 -3.13 -22.45
CA ARG A 242 30.69 -3.93 -22.69
C ARG A 242 29.84 -3.44 -23.87
N GLY A 243 30.37 -2.46 -24.64
CA GLY A 243 29.68 -1.88 -25.80
C GLY A 243 28.61 -0.85 -25.46
N ILE A 244 28.48 -0.45 -24.19
CA ILE A 244 27.51 0.55 -23.74
C ILE A 244 28.22 1.91 -23.70
N THR A 245 27.85 2.80 -24.61
CA THR A 245 28.51 4.10 -24.80
C THR A 245 27.77 5.26 -24.15
N ASP A 246 26.50 5.07 -23.80
CA ASP A 246 25.67 6.08 -23.14
C ASP A 246 25.29 5.63 -21.72
N PRO A 247 25.98 6.13 -20.67
CA PRO A 247 25.67 5.77 -19.29
C PRO A 247 24.26 6.18 -18.84
N LYS A 248 23.63 7.16 -19.50
CA LYS A 248 22.28 7.63 -19.16
C LYS A 248 21.19 6.59 -19.46
N LYS A 249 21.50 5.58 -20.29
CA LYS A 249 20.64 4.44 -20.56
C LYS A 249 20.80 3.32 -19.53
N VAL A 250 21.67 3.48 -18.56
CA VAL A 250 21.87 2.47 -17.51
C VAL A 250 21.02 2.82 -16.32
N ILE A 251 20.11 1.91 -15.98
CA ILE A 251 19.29 1.99 -14.77
C ILE A 251 19.94 1.15 -13.68
N THR A 252 20.07 1.72 -12.50
CA THR A 252 20.73 1.07 -11.37
C THR A 252 19.72 0.61 -10.32
N THR A 253 19.95 -0.55 -9.74
CA THR A 253 19.18 -1.05 -8.59
C THR A 253 20.15 -1.25 -7.42
N PRO A 254 20.06 -0.42 -6.39
CA PRO A 254 20.81 -0.58 -5.16
C PRO A 254 20.24 -1.70 -4.31
N LEU A 255 21.10 -2.56 -3.82
CA LEU A 255 20.80 -3.72 -3.00
C LEU A 255 21.66 -3.70 -1.74
N THR A 256 21.20 -4.31 -0.67
CA THR A 256 22.00 -4.44 0.54
C THR A 256 23.24 -5.30 0.30
N VAL A 257 24.33 -4.95 0.96
CA VAL A 257 25.62 -5.68 0.79
C VAL A 257 25.64 -7.02 1.52
N GLY A 258 24.73 -7.20 2.50
CA GLY A 258 24.78 -8.31 3.43
C GLY A 258 25.98 -8.23 4.39
N PHE A 259 26.30 -9.35 5.03
CA PHE A 259 27.50 -9.47 5.86
C PHE A 259 28.74 -9.70 4.99
N PHE A 260 29.84 -9.03 5.35
CA PHE A 260 31.16 -9.25 4.75
C PHE A 260 32.24 -9.20 5.83
N ASP A 261 33.35 -9.92 5.60
CA ASP A 261 34.38 -10.16 6.60
C ASP A 261 35.49 -9.11 6.64
N GLY A 262 35.34 -8.00 5.90
CA GLY A 262 36.31 -6.91 5.83
C GLY A 262 37.60 -7.21 5.04
N LYS A 263 37.72 -8.40 4.42
CA LYS A 263 38.93 -8.77 3.66
C LYS A 263 39.14 -7.91 2.42
N ASP A 264 38.10 -7.33 1.88
CA ASP A 264 38.14 -6.48 0.68
C ASP A 264 38.43 -5.00 0.98
N GLY A 265 38.81 -4.66 2.22
CA GLY A 265 39.01 -3.27 2.67
C GLY A 265 37.72 -2.50 2.91
N LEU A 266 36.57 -3.13 2.76
CA LEU A 266 35.26 -2.59 3.10
C LEU A 266 35.06 -2.69 4.62
N LYS A 267 34.47 -1.66 5.22
CA LYS A 267 34.21 -1.65 6.64
C LYS A 267 32.74 -1.91 6.91
N GLN A 268 32.45 -2.80 7.85
CA GLN A 268 31.08 -3.17 8.20
C GLN A 268 30.23 -1.99 8.66
N GLU A 269 30.88 -0.99 9.30
CA GLU A 269 30.19 0.22 9.76
C GLU A 269 29.88 1.23 8.66
N ASP A 270 30.41 1.08 7.43
CA ASP A 270 30.13 2.00 6.33
C ASP A 270 28.77 1.70 5.69
N ARG A 271 28.08 2.76 5.24
CA ARG A 271 26.79 2.64 4.59
C ARG A 271 26.95 2.30 3.12
N LEU A 272 27.16 1.02 2.85
CA LEU A 272 27.46 0.48 1.54
C LEU A 272 26.23 -0.15 0.89
N LEU A 273 26.11 0.01 -0.43
CA LEU A 273 25.13 -0.70 -1.26
C LEU A 273 25.85 -1.40 -2.41
N LYS A 274 25.44 -2.61 -2.76
CA LYS A 274 25.80 -3.28 -4.01
C LYS A 274 24.80 -2.90 -5.08
N VAL A 275 25.32 -2.44 -6.21
CA VAL A 275 24.54 -1.88 -7.29
C VAL A 275 24.66 -2.75 -8.51
N ILE A 276 23.57 -3.37 -8.91
CA ILE A 276 23.42 -4.04 -10.20
C ILE A 276 22.83 -3.06 -11.21
N SER A 277 23.04 -3.35 -12.48
CA SER A 277 22.67 -2.43 -13.56
C SER A 277 21.92 -3.13 -14.67
N TYR A 278 21.05 -2.39 -15.31
CA TYR A 278 20.23 -2.81 -16.45
C TYR A 278 20.35 -1.79 -17.57
N LEU A 279 20.14 -2.21 -18.81
CA LEU A 279 20.13 -1.32 -19.96
C LEU A 279 18.70 -0.97 -20.35
N ASP A 280 18.37 0.32 -20.37
CA ASP A 280 17.11 0.79 -20.94
C ASP A 280 17.20 0.78 -22.48
N VAL A 281 16.48 -0.12 -23.12
CA VAL A 281 16.37 -0.21 -24.58
C VAL A 281 15.14 0.50 -25.13
N GLY A 282 14.35 1.18 -24.27
CA GLY A 282 13.16 1.95 -24.65
C GLY A 282 11.88 1.14 -24.78
N ASP A 283 11.84 -0.09 -24.27
CA ASP A 283 10.65 -0.95 -24.28
C ASP A 283 9.79 -0.83 -23.01
N GLY A 284 10.28 -0.07 -22.01
CA GLY A 284 9.62 0.11 -20.71
C GLY A 284 9.93 -0.99 -19.69
N ASN A 285 10.75 -1.99 -20.04
CA ASN A 285 11.10 -3.11 -19.17
C ASN A 285 12.61 -3.34 -19.08
N TYR A 286 13.33 -2.44 -18.42
CA TYR A 286 14.76 -2.59 -18.23
C TYR A 286 15.16 -3.88 -17.48
N TRP A 287 14.26 -4.46 -16.67
CA TRP A 287 14.51 -5.73 -15.96
C TRP A 287 14.83 -6.91 -16.89
N ALA A 288 14.37 -6.85 -18.15
CA ALA A 288 14.67 -7.85 -19.16
C ALA A 288 16.09 -7.73 -19.77
N HIS A 289 16.85 -6.67 -19.42
CA HIS A 289 18.12 -6.29 -20.05
C HIS A 289 19.26 -6.15 -19.02
N PRO A 290 19.55 -7.20 -18.21
CA PRO A 290 20.60 -7.13 -17.18
C PRO A 290 21.98 -6.96 -17.80
N ILE A 291 22.83 -6.15 -17.15
CA ILE A 291 24.25 -6.02 -17.44
C ILE A 291 24.99 -6.94 -16.47
N GLU A 292 25.19 -8.17 -16.90
CA GLU A 292 25.74 -9.24 -16.07
C GLU A 292 27.21 -9.05 -15.71
N ASN A 293 27.61 -9.68 -14.58
CA ASN A 293 28.99 -9.68 -14.08
C ASN A 293 29.57 -8.27 -13.89
N LEU A 294 28.73 -7.35 -13.44
CA LEU A 294 29.12 -5.99 -13.11
C LEU A 294 28.36 -5.52 -11.88
N VAL A 295 29.08 -5.29 -10.80
CA VAL A 295 28.54 -4.77 -9.54
C VAL A 295 29.40 -3.62 -9.07
N ALA A 296 28.79 -2.49 -8.75
CA ALA A 296 29.46 -1.40 -8.05
C ALA A 296 29.13 -1.47 -6.55
N VAL A 297 30.13 -1.34 -5.71
CA VAL A 297 29.95 -1.11 -4.26
C VAL A 297 30.01 0.38 -4.03
N VAL A 298 28.89 0.96 -3.66
CA VAL A 298 28.73 2.42 -3.48
C VAL A 298 28.66 2.74 -2.00
N ASP A 299 29.45 3.72 -1.59
CA ASP A 299 29.40 4.33 -0.26
C ASP A 299 28.54 5.59 -0.33
N LEU A 300 27.39 5.55 0.36
CA LEU A 300 26.42 6.64 0.36
C LEU A 300 26.88 7.87 1.15
N GLU A 301 27.75 7.70 2.15
CA GLU A 301 28.28 8.81 2.93
C GLU A 301 29.37 9.56 2.16
N GLN A 302 30.30 8.81 1.55
CA GLN A 302 31.37 9.40 0.76
C GLN A 302 30.92 9.76 -0.67
N LYS A 303 29.69 9.37 -1.05
CA LYS A 303 29.09 9.58 -2.39
C LYS A 303 30.02 9.14 -3.52
N LYS A 304 30.60 7.95 -3.40
CA LYS A 304 31.55 7.40 -4.38
C LYS A 304 31.43 5.89 -4.52
N ILE A 305 31.95 5.39 -5.63
CA ILE A 305 32.17 3.95 -5.82
C ILE A 305 33.43 3.56 -5.03
N GLN A 306 33.31 2.63 -4.10
CA GLN A 306 34.42 2.07 -3.34
C GLN A 306 35.10 0.93 -4.11
N LYS A 307 34.35 0.15 -4.86
CA LYS A 307 34.84 -1.01 -5.61
C LYS A 307 33.94 -1.28 -6.80
N ILE A 308 34.54 -1.72 -7.91
CA ILE A 308 33.81 -2.31 -9.04
C ILE A 308 34.22 -3.78 -9.12
N GLU A 309 33.24 -4.67 -9.00
CA GLU A 309 33.39 -6.09 -9.22
C GLU A 309 33.04 -6.38 -10.69
N GLU A 310 34.04 -6.81 -11.46
CA GLU A 310 33.93 -7.02 -12.90
C GLU A 310 34.31 -8.46 -13.24
N GLY A 311 33.43 -9.16 -13.96
CA GLY A 311 33.68 -10.49 -14.51
C GLY A 311 33.61 -10.52 -16.03
N PRO A 312 33.59 -11.73 -16.63
CA PRO A 312 33.47 -11.90 -18.07
C PRO A 312 32.28 -11.15 -18.66
N VAL A 313 32.49 -10.54 -19.82
CA VAL A 313 31.43 -9.82 -20.51
C VAL A 313 30.40 -10.80 -21.10
N VAL A 314 29.16 -10.66 -20.67
CA VAL A 314 27.99 -11.34 -21.23
C VAL A 314 27.23 -10.32 -22.07
N PRO A 315 26.82 -10.65 -23.30
CA PRO A 315 26.03 -9.73 -24.12
C PRO A 315 24.69 -9.40 -23.45
N VAL A 316 24.34 -8.11 -23.41
CA VAL A 316 23.03 -7.70 -22.90
C VAL A 316 21.93 -8.18 -23.85
N PRO A 317 20.85 -8.80 -23.35
CA PRO A 317 19.69 -9.12 -24.18
C PRO A 317 19.05 -7.82 -24.71
N LEU A 318 18.95 -7.66 -26.02
CA LEU A 318 18.43 -6.43 -26.65
C LEU A 318 17.03 -6.61 -27.27
N THR A 319 16.47 -7.81 -27.26
CA THR A 319 15.13 -8.06 -27.77
C THR A 319 14.10 -7.41 -26.87
N PRO A 320 13.27 -6.49 -27.36
CA PRO A 320 12.24 -5.83 -26.56
C PRO A 320 11.30 -6.83 -25.88
N ARG A 321 10.97 -6.57 -24.61
CA ARG A 321 10.10 -7.40 -23.78
C ARG A 321 9.23 -6.50 -22.89
N PRO A 322 8.28 -5.75 -23.46
CA PRO A 322 7.44 -4.84 -22.67
C PRO A 322 6.65 -5.61 -21.62
N TYR A 323 6.60 -5.08 -20.38
CA TYR A 323 5.88 -5.75 -19.29
C TYR A 323 4.37 -5.46 -19.31
N ASP A 324 3.92 -4.41 -20.00
CA ASP A 324 2.53 -3.94 -20.05
C ASP A 324 1.63 -4.78 -20.99
N GLY A 325 2.13 -5.87 -21.51
CA GLY A 325 1.36 -6.81 -22.33
C GLY A 325 1.12 -6.35 -23.78
N ARG A 326 1.73 -5.23 -24.23
CA ARG A 326 1.56 -4.73 -25.61
C ARG A 326 1.90 -5.73 -26.69
N ASP A 327 2.76 -6.69 -26.39
CA ASP A 327 3.20 -7.76 -27.29
C ASP A 327 2.41 -9.07 -27.13
N ARG A 328 1.38 -9.07 -26.28
CA ARG A 328 0.58 -10.27 -25.97
C ARG A 328 -0.81 -10.18 -26.58
N VAL A 329 -1.29 -11.29 -27.08
CA VAL A 329 -2.70 -11.45 -27.43
C VAL A 329 -3.43 -11.87 -26.16
N GLU A 330 -4.10 -10.92 -25.52
CA GLU A 330 -4.92 -11.24 -24.35
C GLU A 330 -6.20 -11.98 -24.78
N THR A 331 -6.51 -13.06 -24.07
CA THR A 331 -7.84 -13.66 -24.14
C THR A 331 -8.82 -12.74 -23.41
N VAL A 332 -9.77 -12.18 -24.14
CA VAL A 332 -10.83 -11.36 -23.56
C VAL A 332 -11.67 -12.21 -22.59
N LYS A 333 -11.59 -11.88 -21.30
CA LYS A 333 -12.40 -12.54 -20.26
C LYS A 333 -13.69 -11.76 -20.03
N LYS A 334 -14.79 -12.48 -19.93
CA LYS A 334 -16.06 -11.88 -19.49
C LYS A 334 -15.92 -11.48 -18.01
N PRO A 335 -16.43 -10.32 -17.59
CA PRO A 335 -16.36 -9.91 -16.19
C PRO A 335 -17.08 -10.90 -15.29
N LEU A 336 -16.50 -11.14 -14.13
CA LEU A 336 -17.11 -11.84 -13.02
C LEU A 336 -17.49 -10.82 -11.96
N GLU A 337 -18.77 -10.75 -11.60
CA GLU A 337 -19.26 -9.88 -10.54
C GLU A 337 -19.71 -10.70 -9.35
N ILE A 338 -19.31 -10.28 -8.16
CA ILE A 338 -19.81 -10.81 -6.89
C ILE A 338 -20.75 -9.77 -6.30
N ILE A 339 -21.98 -10.18 -6.02
CA ILE A 339 -23.05 -9.32 -5.50
C ILE A 339 -23.45 -9.83 -4.12
N GLU A 340 -23.58 -8.93 -3.18
CA GLU A 340 -24.09 -9.15 -1.82
C GLU A 340 -25.44 -8.40 -1.69
N PRO A 341 -26.56 -8.98 -2.16
CA PRO A 341 -27.82 -8.26 -2.36
C PRO A 341 -28.48 -7.81 -1.05
N GLU A 342 -28.16 -8.47 0.06
CA GLU A 342 -28.67 -8.14 1.40
C GLU A 342 -27.63 -7.38 2.25
N GLY A 343 -26.51 -7.00 1.64
CA GLY A 343 -25.40 -6.34 2.31
C GLY A 343 -24.29 -7.29 2.70
N LYS A 344 -23.30 -6.77 3.44
CA LYS A 344 -22.12 -7.52 3.87
C LYS A 344 -22.39 -8.26 5.17
N ASN A 345 -21.83 -9.47 5.30
CA ASN A 345 -21.86 -10.23 6.54
C ASN A 345 -20.79 -9.77 7.56
N TYR A 346 -20.00 -8.75 7.23
CA TYR A 346 -18.99 -8.18 8.11
C TYR A 346 -19.20 -6.67 8.27
N THR A 347 -18.66 -6.14 9.36
CA THR A 347 -18.66 -4.70 9.63
C THR A 347 -17.24 -4.21 9.87
N ILE A 348 -16.97 -2.96 9.46
CA ILE A 348 -15.72 -2.26 9.72
C ILE A 348 -16.08 -0.98 10.47
N THR A 349 -15.58 -0.85 11.71
CA THR A 349 -15.83 0.32 12.55
C THR A 349 -14.51 0.93 12.97
N GLY A 350 -14.09 2.02 12.30
CA GLY A 350 -12.71 2.49 12.38
C GLY A 350 -11.78 1.40 11.87
N ASP A 351 -10.84 0.97 12.70
CA ASP A 351 -9.86 -0.05 12.38
C ASP A 351 -10.25 -1.43 12.94
N MET A 352 -11.48 -1.57 13.48
CA MET A 352 -12.01 -2.84 13.97
C MET A 352 -12.86 -3.52 12.90
N VAL A 353 -12.58 -4.79 12.67
CA VAL A 353 -13.33 -5.67 11.77
C VAL A 353 -14.07 -6.72 12.60
N HIS A 354 -15.34 -6.88 12.34
CA HIS A 354 -16.17 -7.96 12.88
C HIS A 354 -16.74 -8.81 11.75
N TRP A 355 -16.58 -10.13 11.82
CA TRP A 355 -17.15 -11.09 10.89
C TRP A 355 -17.49 -12.40 11.61
N GLN A 356 -18.76 -12.81 11.55
CA GLN A 356 -19.21 -14.04 12.21
C GLN A 356 -18.82 -14.05 13.72
N ASN A 357 -17.97 -14.97 14.12
CA ASN A 357 -17.46 -15.08 15.48
C ASN A 357 -16.12 -14.35 15.69
N TRP A 358 -15.58 -13.69 14.66
CA TRP A 358 -14.29 -13.02 14.69
C TRP A 358 -14.40 -11.53 14.98
N ASP A 359 -13.54 -11.05 15.84
CA ASP A 359 -13.21 -9.61 15.97
C ASP A 359 -11.70 -9.45 15.88
N PHE A 360 -11.24 -8.46 15.13
CA PHE A 360 -9.83 -8.10 15.07
C PHE A 360 -9.63 -6.62 14.73
N HIS A 361 -8.49 -6.09 15.15
CA HIS A 361 -8.03 -4.75 14.78
C HIS A 361 -7.07 -4.87 13.60
N LEU A 362 -7.14 -3.93 12.65
CA LEU A 362 -6.33 -3.85 11.44
C LEU A 362 -5.63 -2.50 11.37
N SER A 363 -4.34 -2.49 11.03
CA SER A 363 -3.56 -1.28 10.73
C SER A 363 -2.47 -1.60 9.71
N LEU A 364 -1.81 -0.58 9.16
CA LEU A 364 -0.65 -0.72 8.28
C LEU A 364 0.61 -0.21 9.00
N ASP A 365 1.64 -1.01 9.03
CA ASP A 365 2.98 -0.62 9.47
C ASP A 365 3.91 -0.48 8.27
N SER A 366 4.74 0.56 8.24
CA SER A 366 5.63 0.86 7.10
C SER A 366 6.66 -0.24 6.81
N ARG A 367 7.05 -1.00 7.82
CA ARG A 367 8.05 -2.07 7.69
C ARG A 367 7.43 -3.40 7.28
N VAL A 368 6.37 -3.84 7.97
CA VAL A 368 5.85 -5.21 7.87
C VAL A 368 4.51 -5.32 7.14
N GLY A 369 3.95 -4.20 6.66
CA GLY A 369 2.65 -4.19 6.01
C GLY A 369 1.48 -4.30 7.00
N PRO A 370 0.37 -4.94 6.63
CA PRO A 370 -0.79 -5.08 7.48
C PRO A 370 -0.49 -5.82 8.78
N MET A 371 -0.94 -5.22 9.89
CA MET A 371 -0.91 -5.81 11.23
C MET A 371 -2.32 -6.18 11.65
N ILE A 372 -2.56 -7.47 11.82
CA ILE A 372 -3.78 -8.01 12.40
C ILE A 372 -3.57 -8.14 13.90
N SER A 373 -4.34 -7.40 14.69
CA SER A 373 -4.10 -7.32 16.15
C SER A 373 -5.34 -7.68 16.95
N THR A 374 -5.12 -8.11 18.18
CA THR A 374 -6.17 -8.41 19.18
C THR A 374 -7.28 -9.32 18.66
N VAL A 375 -6.89 -10.35 17.90
CA VAL A 375 -7.83 -11.30 17.31
C VAL A 375 -8.53 -12.09 18.38
N THR A 376 -9.86 -12.05 18.37
CA THR A 376 -10.70 -12.85 19.25
C THR A 376 -11.70 -13.66 18.46
N TYR A 377 -12.10 -14.78 19.02
CA TYR A 377 -13.13 -15.66 18.49
C TYR A 377 -14.20 -15.93 19.56
N ASN A 378 -15.46 -15.74 19.22
CA ASN A 378 -16.58 -16.00 20.11
C ASN A 378 -16.95 -17.49 20.04
N ASP A 379 -16.51 -18.27 21.03
CA ASP A 379 -16.81 -19.69 21.15
C ASP A 379 -18.01 -19.87 22.09
N ASN A 380 -19.20 -20.00 21.54
CA ASN A 380 -20.44 -20.18 22.29
C ASN A 380 -20.67 -19.16 23.41
N GLY A 381 -20.45 -17.87 23.10
CA GLY A 381 -20.60 -16.77 24.07
C GLY A 381 -19.37 -16.50 24.93
N LYS A 382 -18.30 -17.31 24.79
CA LYS A 382 -17.02 -17.05 25.44
C LYS A 382 -16.02 -16.47 24.45
N LYS A 383 -15.65 -15.21 24.62
CA LYS A 383 -14.63 -14.56 23.80
C LYS A 383 -13.24 -15.12 24.14
N ARG A 384 -12.61 -15.78 23.16
CA ARG A 384 -11.27 -16.37 23.26
C ARG A 384 -10.26 -15.45 22.60
N GLN A 385 -9.11 -15.25 23.24
CA GLN A 385 -7.94 -14.58 22.66
C GLN A 385 -7.25 -15.56 21.70
N MET A 386 -7.26 -15.26 20.40
CA MET A 386 -6.65 -16.15 19.41
C MET A 386 -5.22 -15.72 19.07
N MET A 387 -5.02 -14.42 18.85
CA MET A 387 -3.72 -13.86 18.49
C MET A 387 -3.63 -12.41 18.96
N TYR A 388 -2.49 -12.02 19.54
CA TYR A 388 -2.28 -10.63 19.92
C TYR A 388 -1.94 -9.78 18.68
N GLN A 389 -0.94 -10.19 17.92
CA GLN A 389 -0.54 -9.58 16.66
C GLN A 389 -0.02 -10.61 15.69
N GLY A 390 -0.30 -10.39 14.41
CA GLY A 390 0.27 -11.10 13.27
C GLY A 390 0.58 -10.12 12.15
N SER A 391 1.74 -10.28 11.54
CA SER A 391 2.22 -9.51 10.40
C SER A 391 3.23 -10.33 9.60
N LEU A 392 3.66 -9.81 8.45
CA LEU A 392 4.78 -10.37 7.71
C LEU A 392 6.11 -9.98 8.38
N GLY A 393 6.48 -10.70 9.44
CA GLY A 393 7.67 -10.39 10.26
C GLY A 393 8.99 -10.50 9.53
N GLY A 394 9.07 -11.35 8.50
CA GLY A 394 10.25 -11.52 7.65
C GLY A 394 9.94 -12.36 6.43
N MET A 395 10.54 -11.97 5.31
CA MET A 395 10.54 -12.75 4.07
C MET A 395 11.96 -12.73 3.53
N ILE A 396 12.58 -13.90 3.42
CA ILE A 396 13.96 -14.04 2.96
C ILE A 396 13.94 -14.71 1.60
N VAL A 397 14.60 -14.07 0.62
CA VAL A 397 14.65 -14.53 -0.77
C VAL A 397 16.11 -14.75 -1.18
N PRO A 398 16.67 -15.96 -0.96
CA PRO A 398 18.03 -16.29 -1.40
C PRO A 398 18.01 -16.83 -2.84
N TYR A 399 18.87 -16.28 -3.70
CA TYR A 399 18.97 -16.72 -5.10
C TYR A 399 19.93 -17.90 -5.29
N GLY A 400 20.98 -18.01 -4.46
CA GLY A 400 21.88 -19.18 -4.45
C GLY A 400 22.81 -19.34 -5.64
N ASP A 401 22.90 -18.36 -6.52
CA ASP A 401 23.78 -18.37 -7.71
C ASP A 401 25.15 -17.77 -7.37
N PRO A 402 26.29 -18.42 -7.73
CA PRO A 402 27.64 -17.96 -7.33
C PRO A 402 28.21 -16.82 -8.17
N ASP A 403 27.57 -16.40 -9.26
CA ASP A 403 28.11 -15.38 -10.15
C ASP A 403 28.13 -13.97 -9.50
N ILE A 404 29.01 -13.10 -10.01
CA ILE A 404 29.32 -11.78 -9.44
C ILE A 404 28.03 -10.94 -9.20
N GLY A 405 27.10 -10.94 -10.12
CA GLY A 405 25.85 -10.20 -10.00
C GLY A 405 24.78 -10.87 -9.11
N TRP A 406 25.06 -12.07 -8.57
CA TRP A 406 24.03 -12.93 -7.98
C TRP A 406 24.37 -13.45 -6.58
N TYR A 407 25.62 -13.74 -6.26
CA TYR A 407 26.04 -14.46 -5.04
C TYR A 407 25.59 -13.80 -3.74
N PHE A 408 25.42 -12.48 -3.73
CA PHE A 408 25.03 -11.71 -2.55
C PHE A 408 23.50 -11.50 -2.45
N LYS A 409 22.72 -11.96 -3.43
CA LYS A 409 21.26 -11.78 -3.44
C LYS A 409 20.61 -12.73 -2.42
N ALA A 410 20.43 -12.21 -1.22
CA ALA A 410 19.66 -12.86 -0.15
C ALA A 410 18.98 -11.73 0.64
N TYR A 411 17.73 -11.43 0.30
CA TYR A 411 17.04 -10.24 0.75
C TYR A 411 16.10 -10.54 1.89
N LEU A 412 16.05 -9.62 2.86
CA LEU A 412 15.03 -9.51 3.89
C LEU A 412 14.19 -8.28 3.57
N ASP A 413 13.24 -8.39 2.64
CA ASP A 413 12.54 -7.25 2.06
C ASP A 413 11.83 -6.35 3.09
N SER A 414 11.29 -6.92 4.17
CA SER A 414 10.70 -6.16 5.27
C SER A 414 11.74 -5.37 6.10
N GLY A 415 13.00 -5.82 6.12
CA GLY A 415 14.10 -5.14 6.81
C GLY A 415 14.89 -4.22 5.89
N ASP A 416 15.14 -4.65 4.66
CA ASP A 416 15.98 -3.92 3.70
C ASP A 416 15.28 -2.69 3.12
N TYR A 417 13.97 -2.77 2.83
CA TYR A 417 13.21 -1.71 2.14
C TYR A 417 11.94 -1.28 2.86
N GLY A 418 11.36 -2.14 3.71
CA GLY A 418 10.06 -1.91 4.34
C GLY A 418 8.91 -2.22 3.40
N MET A 419 8.37 -3.42 3.49
CA MET A 419 7.31 -3.88 2.60
C MET A 419 6.02 -3.07 2.70
N GLY A 420 5.71 -2.50 3.88
CA GLY A 420 4.55 -1.62 4.04
C GLY A 420 4.72 -0.29 3.31
N THR A 421 5.95 0.27 3.28
CA THR A 421 6.26 1.46 2.47
C THR A 421 6.08 1.20 0.97
N LEU A 422 6.29 -0.03 0.53
CA LEU A 422 6.17 -0.46 -0.85
C LEU A 422 4.76 -1.00 -1.19
N THR A 423 3.76 -0.69 -0.38
CA THR A 423 2.35 -1.05 -0.62
C THR A 423 1.88 -0.52 -1.97
N SER A 424 1.32 -1.40 -2.79
CA SER A 424 0.77 -1.08 -4.10
C SER A 424 -0.75 -0.85 -4.01
N PRO A 425 -1.27 0.27 -4.54
CA PRO A 425 -2.71 0.53 -4.56
C PRO A 425 -3.49 -0.53 -5.34
N LEU A 426 -4.50 -1.14 -4.72
CA LEU A 426 -5.30 -2.21 -5.29
C LEU A 426 -6.29 -1.73 -6.35
N VAL A 427 -6.53 -2.55 -7.37
CA VAL A 427 -7.47 -2.30 -8.46
C VAL A 427 -8.65 -3.26 -8.36
N ARG A 428 -9.86 -2.69 -8.17
CA ARG A 428 -11.11 -3.44 -8.10
C ARG A 428 -11.39 -4.20 -9.41
N GLY A 429 -11.83 -5.44 -9.29
CA GLY A 429 -12.11 -6.30 -10.43
C GLY A 429 -10.86 -6.89 -11.10
N LYS A 430 -9.66 -6.54 -10.61
CA LYS A 430 -8.37 -7.11 -11.05
C LYS A 430 -7.62 -7.73 -9.87
N ASP A 431 -7.13 -6.91 -8.96
CA ASP A 431 -6.40 -7.38 -7.79
C ASP A 431 -7.34 -7.91 -6.70
N VAL A 432 -8.55 -7.39 -6.66
CA VAL A 432 -9.59 -7.75 -5.69
C VAL A 432 -10.94 -7.90 -6.37
N PRO A 433 -11.87 -8.72 -5.83
CA PRO A 433 -13.20 -8.90 -6.41
C PRO A 433 -14.06 -7.63 -6.31
N SER A 434 -15.16 -7.60 -7.08
CA SER A 434 -16.04 -6.43 -7.17
C SER A 434 -16.71 -6.04 -5.86
N ASN A 435 -16.90 -6.99 -4.93
CA ASN A 435 -17.51 -6.77 -3.62
C ASN A 435 -16.53 -6.30 -2.53
N ALA A 436 -15.23 -6.18 -2.82
CA ALA A 436 -14.22 -5.78 -1.81
C ALA A 436 -14.45 -4.36 -1.28
N VAL A 437 -14.24 -4.16 0.02
CA VAL A 437 -14.03 -2.85 0.64
C VAL A 437 -12.55 -2.57 0.63
N MET A 438 -12.14 -1.42 0.12
CA MET A 438 -10.73 -1.01 0.07
C MET A 438 -10.50 0.14 1.04
N LEU A 439 -9.46 0.03 1.83
CA LEU A 439 -9.09 0.99 2.87
C LEU A 439 -7.88 1.80 2.42
N ASN A 440 -7.93 3.10 2.69
CA ASN A 440 -6.78 3.98 2.57
C ASN A 440 -6.00 3.93 3.88
N GLU A 441 -4.68 3.98 3.79
CA GLU A 441 -3.80 3.98 4.96
C GLU A 441 -2.83 5.15 4.91
N THR A 442 -2.35 5.56 6.08
CA THR A 442 -1.35 6.64 6.21
C THR A 442 -0.12 6.13 6.91
N ILE A 443 1.04 6.29 6.29
CA ILE A 443 2.34 5.96 6.85
C ILE A 443 3.29 7.14 6.72
N PRO A 444 4.38 7.23 7.49
CA PRO A 444 5.40 8.25 7.29
C PRO A 444 6.27 7.92 6.06
N ASP A 445 6.71 8.95 5.33
CA ASP A 445 7.78 8.85 4.36
C ASP A 445 9.17 9.07 5.02
N TYR A 446 10.24 8.96 4.24
CA TYR A 446 11.63 9.11 4.74
C TYR A 446 11.96 10.55 5.18
N THR A 447 11.16 11.56 4.85
CA THR A 447 11.30 12.94 5.35
C THR A 447 10.58 13.16 6.67
N GLY A 448 9.78 12.18 7.10
CA GLY A 448 8.89 12.21 8.24
C GLY A 448 7.52 12.84 7.94
N ALA A 449 7.20 13.09 6.67
CA ALA A 449 5.87 13.56 6.28
C ALA A 449 4.87 12.39 6.21
N PRO A 450 3.61 12.59 6.62
CA PRO A 450 2.57 11.59 6.42
C PRO A 450 2.27 11.43 4.92
N MET A 451 2.24 10.19 4.45
CA MET A 451 1.93 9.80 3.09
C MET A 451 0.69 8.91 3.10
N GLU A 452 -0.36 9.31 2.39
CA GLU A 452 -1.55 8.50 2.19
C GLU A 452 -1.32 7.51 1.05
N ILE A 453 -1.63 6.23 1.31
CA ILE A 453 -1.66 5.17 0.29
C ILE A 453 -3.14 4.83 0.04
N PRO A 454 -3.70 5.23 -1.10
CA PRO A 454 -5.08 4.93 -1.42
C PRO A 454 -5.25 3.43 -1.70
N ARG A 455 -6.35 2.85 -1.25
CA ARG A 455 -6.68 1.44 -1.50
C ARG A 455 -5.54 0.47 -1.12
N ALA A 456 -4.93 0.72 0.02
CA ALA A 456 -3.78 -0.04 0.51
C ALA A 456 -4.14 -1.48 0.90
N ILE A 457 -5.30 -1.67 1.53
CA ILE A 457 -5.78 -2.96 2.02
C ILE A 457 -7.20 -3.18 1.51
N ALA A 458 -7.55 -4.42 1.20
CA ALA A 458 -8.91 -4.79 0.83
C ALA A 458 -9.46 -5.88 1.75
N ILE A 459 -10.75 -5.76 2.09
CA ILE A 459 -11.49 -6.75 2.85
C ILE A 459 -12.68 -7.21 2.00
N PHE A 460 -12.84 -8.52 1.89
CA PHE A 460 -13.97 -9.11 1.16
C PHE A 460 -14.27 -10.51 1.65
N GLU A 461 -15.54 -10.89 1.53
CA GLU A 461 -15.99 -12.26 1.74
C GLU A 461 -15.95 -13.02 0.42
N ARG A 462 -15.54 -14.29 0.45
CA ARG A 462 -15.55 -15.18 -0.72
C ARG A 462 -16.25 -16.51 -0.41
N TYR A 463 -16.89 -17.08 -1.42
CA TYR A 463 -17.36 -18.46 -1.38
C TYR A 463 -16.17 -19.42 -1.45
N ALA A 464 -16.10 -20.37 -0.52
CA ALA A 464 -14.98 -21.29 -0.36
C ALA A 464 -15.37 -22.77 -0.56
N GLY A 465 -16.53 -23.01 -1.17
CA GLY A 465 -17.02 -24.36 -1.43
C GLY A 465 -18.09 -24.82 -0.42
N PRO A 466 -18.44 -26.09 -0.42
CA PRO A 466 -19.35 -26.65 0.57
C PRO A 466 -18.65 -26.80 1.93
N GLU A 467 -19.33 -26.44 3.01
CA GLU A 467 -18.92 -26.75 4.38
C GLU A 467 -19.29 -28.18 4.75
N TYR A 468 -20.53 -28.53 4.45
CA TYR A 468 -21.06 -29.87 4.67
C TYR A 468 -21.89 -30.31 3.47
N LYS A 469 -21.73 -31.56 3.07
CA LYS A 469 -22.53 -32.18 2.01
C LYS A 469 -22.81 -33.63 2.33
N HIS A 470 -24.07 -34.00 2.40
CA HIS A 470 -24.47 -35.40 2.57
C HIS A 470 -25.80 -35.70 1.87
N GLN A 471 -25.91 -36.87 1.28
CA GLN A 471 -27.13 -37.42 0.73
C GLN A 471 -27.31 -38.87 1.22
N GLU A 472 -28.39 -39.10 1.92
CA GLU A 472 -28.83 -40.41 2.36
C GLU A 472 -29.93 -40.92 1.45
N LEU A 473 -29.93 -42.23 1.17
CA LEU A 473 -30.94 -42.84 0.33
C LEU A 473 -32.36 -42.65 0.93
N GLY A 474 -33.26 -42.07 0.14
CA GLY A 474 -34.65 -41.81 0.56
C GLY A 474 -34.82 -40.62 1.52
N LYS A 475 -33.78 -39.81 1.76
CA LYS A 475 -33.83 -38.61 2.59
C LYS A 475 -33.48 -37.36 1.78
N PRO A 476 -33.85 -36.16 2.28
CA PRO A 476 -33.42 -34.90 1.64
C PRO A 476 -31.90 -34.79 1.58
N ASN A 477 -31.42 -34.22 0.47
CA ASN A 477 -30.03 -33.82 0.34
C ASN A 477 -29.72 -32.61 1.23
N VAL A 478 -28.66 -32.67 2.03
CA VAL A 478 -28.21 -31.57 2.89
C VAL A 478 -26.90 -31.01 2.32
N SER A 479 -26.88 -29.71 2.18
CA SER A 479 -25.67 -28.99 1.74
C SER A 479 -25.62 -27.60 2.39
N THR A 480 -24.49 -27.25 2.96
CA THR A 480 -24.20 -25.92 3.50
C THR A 480 -22.97 -25.33 2.82
N GLU A 481 -22.94 -24.02 2.67
CA GLU A 481 -21.80 -23.32 2.09
C GLU A 481 -20.78 -22.92 3.14
N ARG A 482 -19.53 -22.84 2.74
CA ARG A 482 -18.44 -22.25 3.51
C ARG A 482 -18.09 -20.89 2.95
N ARG A 483 -17.93 -19.92 3.84
CA ARG A 483 -17.46 -18.57 3.54
C ARG A 483 -16.12 -18.32 4.20
N GLU A 484 -15.35 -17.40 3.63
CA GLU A 484 -14.09 -16.93 4.17
C GLU A 484 -14.04 -15.42 4.09
N LEU A 485 -13.57 -14.76 5.16
CA LEU A 485 -13.23 -13.35 5.11
C LEU A 485 -11.75 -13.21 4.78
N VAL A 486 -11.44 -12.43 3.75
CA VAL A 486 -10.08 -12.20 3.28
C VAL A 486 -9.68 -10.75 3.53
N VAL A 487 -8.51 -10.55 4.12
CA VAL A 487 -7.81 -9.26 4.18
C VAL A 487 -6.61 -9.35 3.25
N ARG A 488 -6.68 -8.67 2.10
CA ARG A 488 -5.67 -8.70 1.04
C ARG A 488 -4.81 -7.45 1.02
N TRP A 489 -3.54 -7.64 0.79
CA TRP A 489 -2.56 -6.59 0.59
C TRP A 489 -1.54 -7.00 -0.47
N VAL A 490 -1.01 -6.01 -1.21
CA VAL A 490 0.03 -6.22 -2.23
C VAL A 490 1.18 -5.27 -1.96
N SER A 491 2.41 -5.80 -2.06
CA SER A 491 3.64 -5.02 -1.98
C SER A 491 4.48 -5.21 -3.24
N THR A 492 4.91 -4.10 -3.86
CA THR A 492 5.77 -4.11 -5.04
C THR A 492 7.22 -3.88 -4.63
N VAL A 493 8.01 -4.93 -4.62
CA VAL A 493 9.42 -4.91 -4.24
C VAL A 493 10.30 -5.07 -5.47
N GLY A 494 10.77 -3.95 -6.01
CA GLY A 494 11.55 -3.94 -7.25
C GLY A 494 10.76 -4.48 -8.44
N ASN A 495 11.16 -5.64 -8.94
CA ASN A 495 10.51 -6.32 -10.07
C ASN A 495 9.41 -7.31 -9.68
N TYR A 496 9.21 -7.58 -8.39
CA TYR A 496 8.21 -8.52 -7.90
C TYR A 496 7.04 -7.82 -7.23
N ASP A 497 5.85 -8.40 -7.39
CA ASP A 497 4.65 -8.04 -6.65
C ASP A 497 4.24 -9.23 -5.79
N TYR A 498 4.20 -9.01 -4.48
CA TYR A 498 3.83 -10.02 -3.51
C TYR A 498 2.42 -9.77 -3.02
N ILE A 499 1.58 -10.79 -3.11
CA ILE A 499 0.18 -10.78 -2.69
C ILE A 499 0.06 -11.58 -1.42
N PHE A 500 -0.49 -10.98 -0.37
CA PHE A 500 -0.71 -11.65 0.91
C PHE A 500 -2.17 -11.53 1.33
N ASP A 501 -2.77 -12.67 1.67
CA ASP A 501 -4.10 -12.77 2.23
C ASP A 501 -4.06 -13.33 3.64
N TRP A 502 -4.67 -12.63 4.59
CA TRP A 502 -5.12 -13.22 5.83
C TRP A 502 -6.53 -13.76 5.59
N VAL A 503 -6.73 -15.04 5.83
CA VAL A 503 -7.98 -15.75 5.54
C VAL A 503 -8.59 -16.23 6.84
N PHE A 504 -9.72 -15.66 7.22
CA PHE A 504 -10.48 -16.07 8.40
C PHE A 504 -11.55 -17.07 7.99
N HIS A 505 -11.58 -18.21 8.66
CA HIS A 505 -12.56 -19.28 8.43
C HIS A 505 -13.60 -19.31 9.54
N GLU A 506 -14.83 -19.72 9.20
CA GLU A 506 -15.96 -19.79 10.15
C GLU A 506 -15.68 -20.73 11.34
N ASN A 507 -14.84 -21.74 11.15
CA ASN A 507 -14.50 -22.75 12.15
C ASN A 507 -13.42 -22.34 13.14
N GLY A 508 -12.98 -21.09 13.14
CA GLY A 508 -11.95 -20.60 14.07
C GLY A 508 -10.50 -20.76 13.57
N THR A 509 -10.29 -21.16 12.32
CA THR A 509 -8.95 -21.24 11.70
C THR A 509 -8.58 -19.91 11.03
N ILE A 510 -7.31 -19.54 11.06
CA ILE A 510 -6.71 -18.45 10.29
C ILE A 510 -5.74 -19.06 9.30
N GLY A 511 -5.96 -18.80 8.01
CA GLY A 511 -5.05 -19.14 6.92
C GLY A 511 -4.23 -17.94 6.48
N ILE A 512 -3.10 -18.21 5.82
CA ILE A 512 -2.29 -17.20 5.14
C ILE A 512 -2.01 -17.74 3.73
N ASP A 513 -2.49 -17.00 2.73
CA ASP A 513 -2.18 -17.29 1.33
C ASP A 513 -1.11 -16.28 0.85
N ALA A 514 -0.06 -16.77 0.23
CA ALA A 514 0.97 -15.93 -0.35
C ALA A 514 1.10 -16.21 -1.85
N GLY A 515 1.15 -15.15 -2.64
CA GLY A 515 1.37 -15.21 -4.08
C GLY A 515 2.52 -14.30 -4.50
N ALA A 516 3.19 -14.65 -5.59
CA ALA A 516 4.20 -13.83 -6.23
C ALA A 516 3.86 -13.65 -7.70
N THR A 517 4.00 -12.44 -8.19
CA THR A 517 3.80 -12.04 -9.59
C THR A 517 4.78 -10.91 -9.95
N GLY A 518 4.50 -10.13 -10.98
CA GLY A 518 5.38 -9.05 -11.45
C GLY A 518 6.29 -9.50 -12.58
N ILE A 519 7.52 -9.02 -12.59
CA ILE A 519 8.53 -9.32 -13.62
C ILE A 519 9.58 -10.26 -13.03
N GLU A 520 9.74 -11.42 -13.61
CA GLU A 520 10.75 -12.40 -13.18
C GLU A 520 12.17 -11.84 -13.36
N ALA A 521 13.03 -12.02 -12.35
CA ALA A 521 14.44 -11.69 -12.48
C ALA A 521 15.11 -12.64 -13.47
N VAL A 522 15.64 -12.08 -14.55
CA VAL A 522 16.29 -12.86 -15.61
C VAL A 522 17.81 -12.72 -15.50
N LYS A 523 18.52 -13.78 -15.88
CA LYS A 523 19.97 -13.81 -15.98
C LYS A 523 20.38 -13.83 -17.45
N GLY A 524 21.26 -12.90 -17.83
CA GLY A 524 21.90 -12.94 -19.15
C GLY A 524 22.90 -14.08 -19.23
N VAL A 525 22.84 -14.86 -20.32
CA VAL A 525 23.78 -15.96 -20.56
C VAL A 525 24.46 -15.78 -21.92
N ASP A 526 25.67 -16.29 -22.08
CA ASP A 526 26.31 -16.33 -23.38
C ASP A 526 25.71 -17.46 -24.25
N ARG A 527 26.01 -17.43 -25.58
CA ARG A 527 25.47 -18.45 -26.51
C ARG A 527 26.03 -19.87 -26.28
N LYS A 528 27.03 -19.99 -25.39
CA LYS A 528 27.69 -21.28 -25.07
C LYS A 528 27.18 -21.85 -23.76
N SER A 529 26.49 -21.06 -22.96
CA SER A 529 25.92 -21.51 -21.69
C SER A 529 24.76 -22.43 -21.95
N VAL A 530 24.83 -23.64 -21.40
CA VAL A 530 23.73 -24.62 -21.40
C VAL A 530 23.06 -24.49 -20.03
N VAL A 531 21.79 -24.17 -20.04
CA VAL A 531 20.96 -24.17 -18.84
C VAL A 531 20.52 -25.57 -18.50
#